data_7f9b8daa1cf2d0038863638094ec5363
#
_entry.id   7f9b8daa1cf2d0038863638094ec5363
#
_cell.length_a   1.000
_cell.length_b   1.000
_cell.length_c   1.000
_cell.angle_alpha   90.00
_cell.angle_beta   90.00
_cell.angle_gamma   90.00
#
_symmetry.space_group_name_H-M   'P 1'
#
loop_
_entity.id
_entity.type
_entity.pdbx_description
1 polymer ?
#
loop_
_entity_poly.entity_id
_entity_poly.type
_entity_poly.pdbx_seq_one_letter_code
_entity_poly.pdbx_strand_id
1 'polypeptide(L)'
;MQKTQKLTLAVLIQAALISTAYASEQSEAKGFVEDAEGTVLFRTGFIDRDKKGGNADNRSTAQSAIFDLESGYTKGIVGFGVGLVGDASFKLGDNKHAGNNMIPRETGLNDKGEITKGAGDTYDHWARGGANVKARISNTEVRYGTQVLDLPVLASNTGRMVPEYFTGVLAT
;
A
#
# COMPACT_ATOMS: atom_id res chain seq x y z
N MET A 1 -23.56 -1.76 25.55
CA MET A 1 -22.57 -2.10 24.53
C MET A 1 -21.09 -1.92 24.94
N GLN A 2 -20.73 -0.93 25.77
CA GLN A 2 -19.33 -0.73 26.22
C GLN A 2 -18.73 -1.83 27.11
N LYS A 3 -19.53 -2.56 27.90
CA LYS A 3 -19.04 -3.63 28.77
C LYS A 3 -18.58 -4.87 27.99
N THR A 4 -19.25 -5.19 26.88
CA THR A 4 -18.92 -6.34 26.04
C THR A 4 -17.58 -6.15 25.28
N GLN A 5 -17.31 -4.94 24.82
CA GLN A 5 -16.06 -4.63 24.11
C GLN A 5 -14.84 -4.70 25.03
N LYS A 6 -14.98 -4.28 26.30
CA LYS A 6 -13.90 -4.37 27.30
C LYS A 6 -13.58 -5.83 27.66
N LEU A 7 -14.60 -6.71 27.70
CA LEU A 7 -14.43 -8.12 27.98
C LEU A 7 -13.72 -8.85 26.83
N THR A 8 -14.07 -8.53 25.59
CA THR A 8 -13.46 -9.11 24.39
C THR A 8 -11.97 -8.74 24.28
N LEU A 9 -11.63 -7.49 24.56
CA LEU A 9 -10.24 -7.03 24.56
C LEU A 9 -9.43 -7.71 25.69
N ALA A 10 -10.00 -7.88 26.89
CA ALA A 10 -9.35 -8.55 28.02
C ALA A 10 -9.10 -10.04 27.75
N VAL A 11 -10.03 -10.74 27.08
CA VAL A 11 -9.88 -12.16 26.71
C VAL A 11 -8.80 -12.33 25.63
N LEU A 12 -8.70 -11.42 24.65
CA LEU A 12 -7.65 -11.44 23.65
C LEU A 12 -6.25 -11.19 24.26
N ILE A 13 -6.15 -10.30 25.23
CA ILE A 13 -4.88 -10.05 25.95
C ILE A 13 -4.49 -11.25 26.81
N GLN A 14 -5.42 -11.92 27.46
CA GLN A 14 -5.13 -13.12 28.26
C GLN A 14 -4.75 -14.33 27.39
N ALA A 15 -5.36 -14.51 26.23
CA ALA A 15 -4.98 -15.57 25.28
C ALA A 15 -3.55 -15.40 24.76
N ALA A 16 -3.10 -14.15 24.56
CA ALA A 16 -1.74 -13.85 24.15
C ALA A 16 -0.67 -14.11 25.25
N LEU A 17 -1.07 -14.07 26.52
CA LEU A 17 -0.14 -14.28 27.65
C LEU A 17 0.13 -15.77 27.97
N ILE A 18 -0.66 -16.72 27.45
CA ILE A 18 -0.51 -18.16 27.74
C ILE A 18 0.53 -18.84 26.80
N SER A 19 0.97 -18.17 25.73
CA SER A 19 1.92 -18.74 24.76
C SER A 19 3.41 -18.53 25.11
N THR A 20 3.77 -18.19 26.33
CA THR A 20 5.11 -17.73 26.73
C THR A 20 6.17 -18.83 26.96
N ALA A 21 6.00 -20.04 26.45
CA ALA A 21 6.97 -21.13 26.65
C ALA A 21 7.89 -21.40 25.44
N TYR A 22 7.69 -20.71 24.31
CA TYR A 22 8.55 -20.81 23.14
C TYR A 22 9.12 -19.44 22.80
N ALA A 23 10.34 -19.39 22.25
CA ALA A 23 10.91 -18.17 21.71
C ALA A 23 9.90 -17.55 20.73
N SER A 24 9.38 -16.36 21.05
CA SER A 24 8.40 -15.69 20.21
C SER A 24 9.11 -14.70 19.31
N GLU A 25 8.54 -14.39 18.14
CA GLU A 25 9.11 -13.39 17.24
C GLU A 25 9.35 -12.04 17.95
N GLN A 26 8.48 -11.68 18.90
CA GLN A 26 8.68 -10.46 19.68
C GLN A 26 9.87 -10.55 20.64
N SER A 27 10.14 -11.74 21.23
CA SER A 27 11.29 -11.91 22.12
C SER A 27 12.64 -11.85 21.38
N GLU A 28 12.63 -12.11 20.07
CA GLU A 28 13.82 -12.07 19.21
C GLU A 28 14.05 -10.70 18.55
N ALA A 29 13.18 -9.72 18.82
CA ALA A 29 13.32 -8.38 18.26
C ALA A 29 14.64 -7.73 18.73
N LYS A 30 15.50 -7.38 17.78
CA LYS A 30 16.80 -6.72 18.04
C LYS A 30 16.60 -5.23 18.30
N GLY A 31 15.61 -4.60 17.67
CA GLY A 31 15.27 -3.21 17.93
C GLY A 31 14.58 -2.51 16.73
N PHE A 32 14.09 -1.32 17.01
CA PHE A 32 13.36 -0.50 16.05
C PHE A 32 14.17 -0.16 14.78
N VAL A 33 15.46 0.07 14.93
CA VAL A 33 16.38 0.40 13.83
C VAL A 33 17.13 -0.84 13.33
N GLU A 34 17.51 -1.72 14.23
CA GLU A 34 18.35 -2.89 13.93
C GLU A 34 17.64 -3.93 13.04
N ASP A 35 16.31 -4.03 13.16
CA ASP A 35 15.46 -4.88 12.32
C ASP A 35 14.70 -4.08 11.25
N ALA A 36 15.13 -2.83 10.98
CA ALA A 36 14.50 -2.04 9.94
C ALA A 36 14.85 -2.58 8.55
N GLU A 37 13.85 -2.67 7.71
CA GLU A 37 13.96 -3.16 6.33
C GLU A 37 13.42 -2.13 5.35
N GLY A 38 13.97 -2.13 4.14
CA GLY A 38 13.50 -1.24 3.09
C GLY A 38 13.73 -1.80 1.72
N THR A 39 12.75 -1.65 0.86
CA THR A 39 12.85 -2.01 -0.56
C THR A 39 12.52 -0.81 -1.43
N VAL A 40 13.23 -0.70 -2.56
CA VAL A 40 12.92 0.25 -3.62
C VAL A 40 12.91 -0.51 -4.93
N LEU A 41 11.77 -0.49 -5.62
CA LEU A 41 11.59 -1.13 -6.92
C LEU A 41 11.40 -0.06 -8.00
N PHE A 42 12.26 -0.06 -9.01
CA PHE A 42 12.06 0.75 -10.22
C PHE A 42 11.30 -0.06 -11.26
N ARG A 43 10.21 0.51 -11.77
CA ARG A 43 9.37 -0.14 -12.77
C ARG A 43 9.13 0.80 -13.95
N THR A 44 9.44 0.34 -15.16
CA THR A 44 9.08 1.02 -16.40
C THR A 44 7.88 0.32 -17.01
N GLY A 45 6.85 1.06 -17.35
CA GLY A 45 5.65 0.56 -18.01
C GLY A 45 5.48 1.18 -19.39
N PHE A 46 5.11 0.34 -20.37
CA PHE A 46 4.70 0.78 -21.70
C PHE A 46 3.40 0.08 -22.08
N ILE A 47 2.44 0.87 -22.55
CA ILE A 47 1.18 0.36 -23.09
C ILE A 47 0.95 1.00 -24.45
N ASP A 48 0.73 0.16 -25.46
CA ASP A 48 0.26 0.56 -26.78
C ASP A 48 -0.98 -0.27 -27.11
N ARG A 49 -2.08 0.42 -27.40
CA ARG A 49 -3.35 -0.23 -27.76
C ARG A 49 -3.85 0.36 -29.05
N ASP A 50 -3.79 -0.44 -30.08
CA ASP A 50 -4.44 -0.20 -31.37
C ASP A 50 -5.92 -0.56 -31.28
N LYS A 51 -6.80 0.43 -31.39
CA LYS A 51 -8.25 0.25 -31.28
C LYS A 51 -8.92 0.28 -32.65
N LYS A 52 -9.63 -0.79 -32.97
CA LYS A 52 -10.45 -0.89 -34.19
C LYS A 52 -11.73 -0.08 -34.07
N GLY A 53 -12.36 0.20 -35.24
CA GLY A 53 -13.68 0.83 -35.27
C GLY A 53 -13.70 2.34 -35.08
N GLY A 54 -12.63 3.04 -35.44
CA GLY A 54 -12.56 4.51 -35.39
C GLY A 54 -12.32 5.11 -34.01
N ASN A 55 -12.05 4.27 -32.99
CA ASN A 55 -11.62 4.76 -31.69
C ASN A 55 -10.15 5.13 -31.73
N ALA A 56 -9.78 6.20 -31.01
CA ALA A 56 -8.40 6.65 -30.94
C ALA A 56 -7.51 5.64 -30.19
N ASP A 57 -6.32 5.40 -30.74
CA ASP A 57 -5.29 4.56 -30.13
C ASP A 57 -4.76 5.17 -28.84
N ASN A 58 -4.34 4.32 -27.91
CA ASN A 58 -3.75 4.76 -26.66
C ASN A 58 -2.31 4.27 -26.55
N ARG A 59 -1.39 5.20 -26.36
CA ARG A 59 0.01 4.91 -26.06
C ARG A 59 0.44 5.66 -24.80
N SER A 60 1.10 4.97 -23.89
CA SER A 60 1.64 5.58 -22.68
C SER A 60 2.91 4.89 -22.22
N THR A 61 3.87 5.68 -21.78
CA THR A 61 5.11 5.20 -21.16
C THR A 61 5.33 5.97 -19.86
N ALA A 62 5.64 5.26 -18.80
CA ALA A 62 5.92 5.86 -17.49
C ALA A 62 6.99 5.08 -16.73
N GLN A 63 7.63 5.76 -15.80
CA GLN A 63 8.61 5.22 -14.86
C GLN A 63 8.10 5.44 -13.44
N SER A 64 8.25 4.45 -12.57
CA SER A 64 7.94 4.57 -11.14
C SER A 64 9.09 4.06 -10.27
N ALA A 65 9.28 4.73 -9.14
CA ALA A 65 10.00 4.21 -7.99
C ALA A 65 8.95 3.87 -6.92
N ILE A 66 8.90 2.61 -6.52
CA ILE A 66 7.98 2.07 -5.51
C ILE A 66 8.82 1.74 -4.30
N PHE A 67 8.43 2.18 -3.12
CA PHE A 67 9.16 1.96 -1.88
C PHE A 67 8.27 1.35 -0.81
N ASP A 68 8.87 0.50 -0.01
CA ASP A 68 8.31 -0.09 1.21
C ASP A 68 9.41 -0.05 2.27
N LEU A 69 9.18 0.70 3.33
CA LEU A 69 10.12 0.95 4.42
C LEU A 69 9.45 0.56 5.73
N GLU A 70 10.00 -0.41 6.42
CA GLU A 70 9.47 -0.92 7.68
C GLU A 70 10.52 -0.78 8.78
N SER A 71 10.14 -0.22 9.92
CA SER A 71 10.98 -0.30 11.11
C SER A 71 10.96 -1.72 11.69
N GLY A 72 11.97 -2.08 12.46
CA GLY A 72 11.86 -3.18 13.41
C GLY A 72 10.84 -2.87 14.52
N TYR A 73 10.75 -3.76 15.49
CA TYR A 73 9.93 -3.60 16.69
C TYR A 73 10.76 -3.12 17.87
N THR A 74 10.17 -2.25 18.69
CA THR A 74 10.78 -1.94 20.00
C THR A 74 10.90 -3.21 20.85
N LYS A 75 11.97 -3.29 21.67
CA LYS A 75 12.16 -4.40 22.63
C LYS A 75 11.09 -4.35 23.73
N GLY A 76 10.77 -5.50 24.30
CA GLY A 76 9.82 -5.64 25.39
C GLY A 76 8.76 -6.70 25.10
N ILE A 77 7.81 -6.84 26.01
CA ILE A 77 6.69 -7.80 25.87
C ILE A 77 5.78 -7.39 24.71
N VAL A 78 5.59 -6.09 24.53
CA VAL A 78 4.87 -5.50 23.40
C VAL A 78 5.88 -4.69 22.58
N GLY A 79 6.03 -5.05 21.32
CA GLY A 79 6.82 -4.30 20.36
C GLY A 79 5.96 -3.35 19.55
N PHE A 80 6.50 -2.16 19.24
CA PHE A 80 5.88 -1.17 18.36
C PHE A 80 6.80 -0.88 17.20
N GLY A 81 6.20 -0.64 16.05
CA GLY A 81 6.91 -0.27 14.83
C GLY A 81 6.06 0.62 13.94
N VAL A 82 6.67 1.12 12.89
CA VAL A 82 6.02 1.95 11.85
C VAL A 82 6.46 1.49 10.47
N GLY A 83 5.64 1.76 9.48
CA GLY A 83 5.94 1.52 8.08
C GLY A 83 5.55 2.70 7.20
N LEU A 84 6.23 2.82 6.07
CA LEU A 84 5.95 3.77 5.01
C LEU A 84 5.91 3.03 3.68
N VAL A 85 4.81 3.14 2.95
CA VAL A 85 4.65 2.59 1.61
C VAL A 85 4.30 3.68 0.62
N GLY A 86 4.82 3.61 -0.58
CA GLY A 86 4.47 4.59 -1.58
C GLY A 86 5.12 4.40 -2.93
N ASP A 87 4.75 5.29 -3.84
CA ASP A 87 5.33 5.39 -5.17
C ASP A 87 5.50 6.86 -5.59
N ALA A 88 6.54 7.09 -6.37
CA ALA A 88 6.75 8.31 -7.11
C ALA A 88 6.93 7.95 -8.59
N SER A 89 6.12 8.56 -9.45
CA SER A 89 6.00 8.18 -10.85
C SER A 89 6.06 9.40 -11.74
N PHE A 90 6.55 9.22 -12.96
CA PHE A 90 6.58 10.26 -13.98
C PHE A 90 6.36 9.67 -15.37
N LYS A 91 5.74 10.49 -16.21
CA LYS A 91 5.46 10.18 -17.59
C LYS A 91 6.75 10.29 -18.42
N LEU A 92 6.96 9.35 -19.33
CA LEU A 92 8.07 9.37 -20.29
C LEU A 92 7.54 9.65 -21.69
N GLY A 93 8.09 10.67 -22.35
CA GLY A 93 7.76 11.01 -23.72
C GLY A 93 6.32 11.46 -23.95
N ASP A 94 5.95 11.54 -25.24
CA ASP A 94 4.61 11.93 -25.66
C ASP A 94 3.64 10.74 -25.53
N ASN A 95 2.51 10.99 -24.87
CA ASN A 95 1.45 10.00 -24.73
C ASN A 95 0.27 10.38 -25.63
N LYS A 96 -0.17 9.41 -26.46
CA LYS A 96 -1.37 9.57 -27.27
C LYS A 96 -2.58 9.07 -26.49
N HIS A 97 -3.60 9.92 -26.38
CA HIS A 97 -4.90 9.56 -25.81
C HIS A 97 -4.79 8.70 -24.55
N ALA A 98 -4.07 9.19 -23.55
CA ALA A 98 -3.94 8.53 -22.28
C ALA A 98 -5.32 8.28 -21.64
N GLY A 99 -5.48 7.20 -20.93
CA GLY A 99 -6.75 6.75 -20.39
C GLY A 99 -6.81 5.23 -20.26
N ASN A 100 -5.63 4.61 -20.28
CA ASN A 100 -5.44 3.17 -20.15
C ASN A 100 -5.18 2.73 -18.69
N ASN A 101 -5.48 3.60 -17.72
CA ASN A 101 -5.29 3.41 -16.28
C ASN A 101 -3.82 3.25 -15.82
N MET A 102 -2.83 3.51 -16.68
CA MET A 102 -1.43 3.51 -16.28
C MET A 102 -0.98 4.88 -15.76
N ILE A 103 -1.36 5.95 -16.47
CA ILE A 103 -1.10 7.34 -16.08
C ILE A 103 -2.42 7.94 -15.60
N PRO A 104 -2.51 8.48 -14.37
CA PRO A 104 -3.71 9.15 -13.91
C PRO A 104 -3.96 10.45 -14.68
N ARG A 105 -5.21 10.88 -14.68
CA ARG A 105 -5.63 12.14 -15.34
C ARG A 105 -6.16 13.11 -14.31
N GLU A 106 -6.00 14.38 -14.59
CA GLU A 106 -6.53 15.48 -13.80
C GLU A 106 -8.07 15.53 -13.83
N THR A 107 -8.63 16.34 -12.96
CA THR A 107 -10.04 16.71 -13.03
C THR A 107 -10.22 17.68 -14.20
N GLY A 108 -11.20 17.44 -15.03
CA GLY A 108 -11.49 18.26 -16.20
C GLY A 108 -12.94 18.12 -16.63
N LEU A 109 -13.28 18.70 -17.77
CA LEU A 109 -14.60 18.58 -18.36
C LEU A 109 -14.72 17.27 -19.13
N ASN A 110 -15.81 16.52 -18.89
CA ASN A 110 -16.18 15.37 -19.71
C ASN A 110 -16.89 15.82 -21.01
N ASP A 111 -17.22 14.88 -21.88
CA ASP A 111 -17.90 15.14 -23.16
C ASP A 111 -19.28 15.82 -23.01
N LYS A 112 -19.83 15.83 -21.80
CA LYS A 112 -21.10 16.49 -21.45
C LYS A 112 -20.91 17.89 -20.85
N GLY A 113 -19.66 18.35 -20.70
CA GLY A 113 -19.34 19.62 -20.07
C GLY A 113 -19.39 19.63 -18.55
N GLU A 114 -19.44 18.46 -17.91
CA GLU A 114 -19.45 18.33 -16.43
C GLU A 114 -18.03 18.17 -15.90
N ILE A 115 -17.71 18.81 -14.78
CA ILE A 115 -16.43 18.64 -14.09
C ILE A 115 -16.37 17.24 -13.49
N THR A 116 -15.45 16.42 -13.99
CA THR A 116 -15.31 15.02 -13.62
C THR A 116 -13.84 14.68 -13.35
N LYS A 117 -13.60 13.90 -12.29
CA LYS A 117 -12.27 13.38 -11.99
C LYS A 117 -11.81 12.44 -13.11
N GLY A 118 -10.60 12.67 -13.61
CA GLY A 118 -10.00 11.86 -14.68
C GLY A 118 -10.44 12.23 -16.09
N ALA A 119 -11.14 13.35 -16.29
CA ALA A 119 -11.48 13.89 -17.61
C ALA A 119 -10.49 14.91 -18.15
N GLY A 120 -9.60 15.42 -17.30
CA GLY A 120 -8.55 16.38 -17.68
C GLY A 120 -7.34 15.73 -18.38
N ASP A 121 -6.27 16.47 -18.49
CA ASP A 121 -5.00 16.01 -19.05
C ASP A 121 -4.33 14.95 -18.15
N THR A 122 -3.35 14.26 -18.70
CA THR A 122 -2.54 13.31 -17.92
C THR A 122 -1.56 14.04 -17.05
N TYR A 123 -1.35 13.54 -15.83
CA TYR A 123 -0.27 14.02 -14.98
C TYR A 123 1.09 13.73 -15.61
N ASP A 124 2.01 14.68 -15.51
CA ASP A 124 3.41 14.49 -15.89
C ASP A 124 4.17 13.74 -14.82
N HIS A 125 3.83 13.98 -13.57
CA HIS A 125 4.35 13.27 -12.40
C HIS A 125 3.25 13.12 -11.34
N TRP A 126 3.31 12.05 -10.57
CA TRP A 126 2.38 11.79 -9.45
C TRP A 126 3.05 10.95 -8.40
N ALA A 127 2.57 11.05 -7.18
CA ALA A 127 3.00 10.24 -6.07
C ALA A 127 1.80 9.81 -5.22
N ARG A 128 1.90 8.63 -4.63
CA ARG A 128 0.91 8.09 -3.70
C ARG A 128 1.63 7.36 -2.59
N GLY A 129 0.98 7.21 -1.47
CA GLY A 129 1.51 6.44 -0.36
C GLY A 129 0.86 6.78 0.95
N GLY A 130 1.36 6.19 1.99
CA GLY A 130 0.91 6.42 3.34
C GLY A 130 1.80 5.73 4.36
N ALA A 131 1.42 5.89 5.61
CA ALA A 131 2.10 5.30 6.75
C ALA A 131 1.21 4.29 7.45
N ASN A 132 1.84 3.37 8.16
CA ASN A 132 1.16 2.48 9.10
C ASN A 132 1.90 2.44 10.43
N VAL A 133 1.18 2.04 11.46
CA VAL A 133 1.71 1.71 12.78
C VAL A 133 1.45 0.24 13.04
N LYS A 134 2.38 -0.44 13.69
CA LYS A 134 2.27 -1.86 13.99
C LYS A 134 2.62 -2.13 15.44
N ALA A 135 1.92 -3.10 16.03
CA ALA A 135 2.20 -3.61 17.36
C ALA A 135 2.26 -5.12 17.34
N ARG A 136 3.19 -5.72 18.06
CA ARG A 136 3.37 -7.16 18.15
C ARG A 136 3.45 -7.61 19.59
N ILE A 137 2.72 -8.68 19.89
CA ILE A 137 2.80 -9.40 21.18
C ILE A 137 3.00 -10.89 20.86
N SER A 138 4.09 -11.46 21.31
CA SER A 138 4.46 -12.84 20.96
C SER A 138 4.56 -12.99 19.43
N ASN A 139 3.73 -13.81 18.79
CA ASN A 139 3.68 -14.04 17.35
C ASN A 139 2.44 -13.38 16.70
N THR A 140 1.73 -12.54 17.43
CA THR A 140 0.55 -11.83 16.91
C THR A 140 0.91 -10.38 16.61
N GLU A 141 0.73 -9.99 15.36
CA GLU A 141 0.90 -8.62 14.90
C GLU A 141 -0.47 -7.96 14.62
N VAL A 142 -0.60 -6.70 14.99
CA VAL A 142 -1.70 -5.83 14.54
C VAL A 142 -1.10 -4.62 13.87
N ARG A 143 -1.54 -4.34 12.65
CA ARG A 143 -1.11 -3.21 11.83
C ARG A 143 -2.31 -2.33 11.50
N TYR A 144 -2.14 -1.02 11.60
CA TYR A 144 -3.16 -0.03 11.23
C TYR A 144 -2.55 1.06 10.36
N GLY A 145 -3.18 1.32 9.22
CA GLY A 145 -2.78 2.37 8.29
C GLY A 145 -2.73 1.88 6.85
N THR A 146 -1.91 2.54 6.05
CA THR A 146 -1.75 2.23 4.62
C THR A 146 -0.75 1.09 4.43
N GLN A 147 -1.12 0.09 3.65
CA GLN A 147 -0.35 -1.13 3.43
C GLN A 147 -0.61 -1.74 2.05
N VAL A 148 0.34 -2.51 1.56
CA VAL A 148 0.19 -3.42 0.43
C VAL A 148 -0.13 -4.79 1.01
N LEU A 149 -1.20 -5.43 0.53
CA LEU A 149 -1.67 -6.71 1.05
C LEU A 149 -1.35 -7.84 0.08
N ASP A 150 -0.91 -8.97 0.62
CA ASP A 150 -0.74 -10.24 -0.10
C ASP A 150 -1.32 -11.38 0.73
N LEU A 151 -2.64 -11.37 0.90
CA LEU A 151 -3.39 -12.37 1.66
C LEU A 151 -4.16 -13.27 0.71
N PRO A 152 -4.41 -14.54 1.05
CA PRO A 152 -5.17 -15.47 0.21
C PRO A 152 -6.57 -14.97 -0.16
N VAL A 153 -7.17 -14.14 0.71
CA VAL A 153 -8.53 -13.61 0.55
C VAL A 153 -8.58 -12.16 0.05
N LEU A 154 -7.47 -11.42 0.15
CA LEU A 154 -7.36 -10.03 -0.27
C LEU A 154 -5.91 -9.69 -0.61
N ALA A 155 -5.64 -9.49 -1.89
CA ALA A 155 -4.32 -9.09 -2.36
C ALA A 155 -4.39 -7.75 -3.11
N SER A 156 -3.34 -6.95 -2.95
CA SER A 156 -3.13 -5.75 -3.74
C SER A 156 -2.90 -6.11 -5.20
N ASN A 157 -3.56 -5.39 -6.10
CA ASN A 157 -3.26 -5.55 -7.51
C ASN A 157 -1.89 -4.94 -7.83
N THR A 158 -0.94 -5.79 -8.19
CA THR A 158 0.42 -5.41 -8.57
C THR A 158 0.67 -5.50 -10.08
N GLY A 159 -0.33 -5.90 -10.86
CA GLY A 159 -0.25 -6.06 -12.32
C GLY A 159 -0.19 -4.74 -13.09
N ARG A 160 -0.36 -3.60 -12.42
CA ARG A 160 -0.25 -2.27 -13.00
C ARG A 160 1.11 -1.65 -12.71
N MET A 161 1.28 -0.39 -13.13
CA MET A 161 2.51 0.38 -12.94
C MET A 161 2.93 0.46 -11.47
N VAL A 162 1.99 0.62 -10.59
CA VAL A 162 2.15 0.78 -9.15
C VAL A 162 1.12 -0.07 -8.40
N PRO A 163 1.42 -0.55 -7.18
CA PRO A 163 0.51 -1.40 -6.43
C PRO A 163 -0.74 -0.65 -5.97
N GLU A 164 -1.80 -1.37 -5.66
CA GLU A 164 -2.92 -0.87 -4.89
C GLU A 164 -2.53 -0.76 -3.41
N TYR A 165 -2.93 0.36 -2.78
CA TYR A 165 -2.77 0.58 -1.35
C TYR A 165 -4.12 0.45 -0.66
N PHE A 166 -4.14 -0.29 0.43
CA PHE A 166 -5.29 -0.42 1.32
C PHE A 166 -5.02 0.32 2.62
N THR A 167 -6.05 0.96 3.16
CA THR A 167 -5.98 1.58 4.49
C THR A 167 -6.98 0.88 5.41
N GLY A 168 -6.49 0.34 6.50
CA GLY A 168 -7.33 -0.43 7.42
C GLY A 168 -6.54 -1.07 8.56
N VAL A 169 -7.18 -2.00 9.23
CA VAL A 169 -6.58 -2.84 10.28
C VAL A 169 -6.33 -4.23 9.73
N LEU A 170 -5.14 -4.75 9.94
CA LEU A 170 -4.76 -6.14 9.69
C LEU A 170 -4.29 -6.76 11.00
N ALA A 171 -4.73 -7.96 11.29
CA ALA A 171 -4.22 -8.79 12.39
C ALA A 171 -3.78 -10.15 11.84
N THR A 172 -2.58 -10.57 12.17
CA THR A 172 -1.96 -11.84 11.76
C THR A 172 -1.35 -12.57 12.93
#